data_61ff67945599c4064af2782307d79f34
#
_entry.id   61ff67945599c4064af2782307d79f34
#
_cell.length_a   1.000
_cell.length_b   1.000
_cell.length_c   1.000
_cell.angle_alpha   90.00
_cell.angle_beta   90.00
_cell.angle_gamma   90.00
#
_symmetry.space_group_name_H-M   'P 1'
#
loop_
_entity.id
_entity.type
_entity.pdbx_description
1 polymer ?
#
loop_
_entity_poly.entity_id
_entity_poly.type
_entity_poly.pdbx_seq_one_letter_code
_entity_poly.pdbx_strand_id
1 'polypeptide(L)'
;ILEDNDLYYRTIAKVDLINKKLKTNIFHCYNKNKQEIDVFLEDYVYFSLLLISVYEVKNDKNSLKKCENLLKETWELFYDSENQLLQKNIKRTNDIFVSPIDVIDNNIPNGNGIFLLACNKLYNITADESWKSKIDLLSRSFHSCINNNYSQMFSYLKILDIYNNNITFTFHGNIEKLNKIKKELFKKYFEISTFIHRESNDEDFVVICKNKVCSNKLKSLEQVNNYLNEKSI
;
A
#
# COMPACT_ATOMS: atom_id res chain seq x y z
N ILE A 1 -1.77 4.70 -15.78
CA ILE A 1 -0.90 5.85 -15.63
C ILE A 1 -0.07 6.05 -16.89
N LEU A 2 0.66 5.09 -17.32
CA LEU A 2 1.34 5.14 -18.60
C LEU A 2 0.48 4.39 -19.61
N GLU A 3 0.19 5.01 -20.76
CA GLU A 3 -0.44 4.35 -21.90
C GLU A 3 0.56 3.39 -22.61
N ASP A 4 1.64 3.07 -21.91
CA ASP A 4 2.68 2.16 -22.32
C ASP A 4 2.31 0.73 -21.93
N ASN A 5 1.66 0.05 -22.85
CA ASN A 5 1.28 -1.35 -22.67
C ASN A 5 2.50 -2.26 -22.50
N ASP A 6 3.64 -1.96 -23.13
CA ASP A 6 4.86 -2.77 -22.99
C ASP A 6 5.40 -2.71 -21.57
N LEU A 7 5.51 -1.52 -20.98
CA LEU A 7 5.92 -1.34 -19.59
C LEU A 7 4.97 -2.06 -18.63
N TYR A 8 3.66 -1.99 -18.88
CA TYR A 8 2.66 -2.70 -18.09
C TYR A 8 2.89 -4.22 -18.12
N TYR A 9 2.98 -4.84 -19.31
CA TYR A 9 3.19 -6.28 -19.43
C TYR A 9 4.52 -6.72 -18.85
N ARG A 10 5.58 -5.95 -19.04
CA ARG A 10 6.90 -6.21 -18.43
C ARG A 10 6.86 -6.16 -16.91
N THR A 11 6.12 -5.21 -16.34
CA THR A 11 5.95 -5.10 -14.88
C THR A 11 5.22 -6.32 -14.33
N ILE A 12 4.11 -6.72 -14.95
CA ILE A 12 3.36 -7.90 -14.54
C ILE A 12 4.20 -9.17 -14.65
N ALA A 13 4.94 -9.36 -15.74
CA ALA A 13 5.83 -10.50 -15.89
C ALA A 13 6.91 -10.54 -14.80
N LYS A 14 7.43 -9.38 -14.38
CA LYS A 14 8.36 -9.31 -13.24
C LYS A 14 7.70 -9.67 -11.92
N VAL A 15 6.48 -9.20 -11.66
CA VAL A 15 5.71 -9.59 -10.47
C VAL A 15 5.50 -11.11 -10.43
N ASP A 16 5.10 -11.72 -11.56
CA ASP A 16 4.92 -13.18 -11.65
C ASP A 16 6.24 -13.93 -11.43
N LEU A 17 7.35 -13.41 -11.97
CA LEU A 17 8.68 -13.98 -11.73
C LEU A 17 9.08 -13.90 -10.27
N ILE A 18 8.88 -12.76 -9.62
CA ILE A 18 9.13 -12.57 -8.21
C ILE A 18 8.27 -13.54 -7.40
N ASN A 19 6.96 -13.60 -7.67
CA ASN A 19 6.04 -14.54 -7.02
C ASN A 19 6.46 -16.01 -7.15
N LYS A 20 7.01 -16.41 -8.30
CA LYS A 20 7.52 -17.79 -8.51
C LYS A 20 8.79 -18.05 -7.72
N LYS A 21 9.68 -17.05 -7.61
CA LYS A 21 10.95 -17.16 -6.88
C LYS A 21 10.75 -17.11 -5.36
N LEU A 22 9.80 -16.30 -4.90
CA LEU A 22 9.45 -16.11 -3.49
C LEU A 22 8.48 -17.18 -2.94
N LYS A 23 8.49 -18.41 -3.49
CA LYS A 23 7.58 -19.48 -3.05
C LYS A 23 7.67 -19.79 -1.55
N THR A 24 8.80 -19.50 -0.92
CA THR A 24 9.05 -19.82 0.48
C THR A 24 9.63 -18.68 1.31
N ASN A 25 10.48 -17.81 0.75
CA ASN A 25 11.15 -16.72 1.50
C ASN A 25 11.44 -15.52 0.62
N ILE A 26 11.35 -14.33 1.20
CA ILE A 26 11.85 -13.09 0.59
C ILE A 26 13.36 -13.01 0.85
N PHE A 27 14.11 -12.58 -0.15
CA PHE A 27 15.56 -12.33 -0.04
C PHE A 27 15.87 -10.93 -0.54
N HIS A 28 16.76 -10.25 0.16
CA HIS A 28 17.24 -8.93 -0.27
C HIS A 28 17.98 -8.99 -1.61
N CYS A 29 18.76 -10.03 -1.82
CA CYS A 29 19.49 -10.24 -3.06
C CYS A 29 19.38 -11.68 -3.56
N TYR A 30 19.09 -11.83 -4.85
CA TYR A 30 19.02 -13.12 -5.51
C TYR A 30 20.31 -13.37 -6.29
N ASN A 31 21.27 -14.08 -5.68
CA ASN A 31 22.49 -14.47 -6.34
C ASN A 31 22.43 -15.94 -6.78
N LYS A 32 22.91 -16.24 -8.01
CA LYS A 32 23.01 -17.61 -8.53
C LYS A 32 23.89 -18.52 -7.64
N ASN A 33 24.79 -17.94 -6.86
CA ASN A 33 25.74 -18.64 -6.01
C ASN A 33 25.24 -18.88 -4.57
N LYS A 34 23.95 -18.70 -4.29
CA LYS A 34 23.31 -19.04 -2.99
C LYS A 34 23.86 -18.28 -1.76
N GLN A 35 24.46 -17.13 -1.90
CA GLN A 35 24.62 -16.26 -0.74
C GLN A 35 23.27 -15.63 -0.42
N GLU A 36 22.62 -16.16 0.60
CA GLU A 36 21.41 -15.59 1.18
C GLU A 36 21.83 -14.35 1.97
N ILE A 37 21.47 -13.17 1.45
CA ILE A 37 21.60 -11.93 2.21
C ILE A 37 20.32 -11.76 3.01
N ASP A 38 20.47 -11.45 4.28
CA ASP A 38 19.33 -11.22 5.17
C ASP A 38 18.40 -10.15 4.62
N VAL A 39 17.11 -10.37 4.80
CA VAL A 39 16.08 -9.47 4.33
C VAL A 39 15.95 -8.26 5.24
N PHE A 40 15.59 -7.14 4.65
CA PHE A 40 15.27 -5.90 5.33
C PHE A 40 13.77 -5.65 5.34
N LEU A 41 13.32 -4.79 6.24
CA LEU A 41 11.94 -4.32 6.30
C LEU A 41 11.45 -3.81 4.95
N GLU A 42 12.30 -3.05 4.24
CA GLU A 42 12.00 -2.47 2.94
C GLU A 42 11.64 -3.52 1.89
N ASP A 43 12.28 -4.69 1.90
CA ASP A 43 12.01 -5.77 0.94
C ASP A 43 10.56 -6.27 1.08
N TYR A 44 10.09 -6.42 2.31
CA TYR A 44 8.73 -6.85 2.62
C TYR A 44 7.68 -5.79 2.28
N VAL A 45 7.90 -4.55 2.74
CA VAL A 45 6.87 -3.51 2.64
C VAL A 45 6.70 -2.99 1.21
N TYR A 46 7.79 -2.83 0.44
CA TYR A 46 7.71 -2.44 -0.95
C TYR A 46 7.07 -3.53 -1.83
N PHE A 47 7.36 -4.79 -1.55
CA PHE A 47 6.71 -5.89 -2.24
C PHE A 47 5.23 -5.98 -1.89
N SER A 48 4.86 -5.74 -0.63
CA SER A 48 3.45 -5.66 -0.20
C SER A 48 2.71 -4.53 -0.93
N LEU A 49 3.31 -3.34 -1.03
CA LEU A 49 2.72 -2.22 -1.75
C LEU A 49 2.55 -2.52 -3.25
N LEU A 50 3.51 -3.23 -3.86
CA LEU A 50 3.39 -3.70 -5.23
C LEU A 50 2.21 -4.67 -5.41
N LEU A 51 2.00 -5.60 -4.48
CA LEU A 51 0.87 -6.54 -4.51
C LEU A 51 -0.48 -5.82 -4.38
N ILE A 52 -0.57 -4.79 -3.53
CA ILE A 52 -1.76 -3.92 -3.46
C ILE A 52 -1.99 -3.23 -4.81
N SER A 53 -0.94 -2.68 -5.41
CA SER A 53 -1.04 -2.03 -6.72
C SER A 53 -1.53 -2.98 -7.82
N VAL A 54 -1.09 -4.24 -7.80
CA VAL A 54 -1.60 -5.28 -8.72
C VAL A 54 -3.09 -5.55 -8.48
N TYR A 55 -3.52 -5.63 -7.22
CA TYR A 55 -4.95 -5.74 -6.90
C TYR A 55 -5.73 -4.53 -7.39
N GLU A 56 -5.29 -3.32 -7.10
CA GLU A 56 -5.96 -2.08 -7.52
C GLU A 56 -6.10 -1.99 -9.05
N VAL A 57 -5.09 -2.45 -9.80
CA VAL A 57 -5.11 -2.43 -11.27
C VAL A 57 -5.95 -3.57 -11.85
N LYS A 58 -5.76 -4.81 -11.38
CA LYS A 58 -6.31 -6.03 -12.00
C LYS A 58 -7.50 -6.65 -11.28
N ASN A 59 -7.82 -6.19 -10.06
CA ASN A 59 -8.72 -6.89 -9.15
C ASN A 59 -8.25 -8.31 -8.80
N ASP A 60 -6.92 -8.51 -8.71
CA ASP A 60 -6.37 -9.81 -8.37
C ASP A 60 -6.46 -10.10 -6.87
N LYS A 61 -7.49 -10.83 -6.47
CA LYS A 61 -7.72 -11.21 -5.07
C LYS A 61 -6.58 -12.07 -4.49
N ASN A 62 -5.83 -12.79 -5.33
CA ASN A 62 -4.67 -13.57 -4.87
C ASN A 62 -3.51 -12.65 -4.45
N SER A 63 -3.25 -11.59 -5.21
CA SER A 63 -2.26 -10.59 -4.82
C SER A 63 -2.65 -9.90 -3.52
N LEU A 64 -3.92 -9.55 -3.34
CA LEU A 64 -4.41 -8.97 -2.08
C LEU A 64 -4.17 -9.93 -0.90
N LYS A 65 -4.56 -11.20 -1.03
CA LYS A 65 -4.38 -12.21 0.02
C LYS A 65 -2.90 -12.43 0.38
N LYS A 66 -2.02 -12.45 -0.64
CA LYS A 66 -0.58 -12.53 -0.41
C LYS A 66 -0.06 -11.31 0.34
N CYS A 67 -0.52 -10.12 -0.02
CA CYS A 67 -0.15 -8.90 0.68
C CYS A 67 -0.55 -8.92 2.15
N GLU A 68 -1.79 -9.34 2.46
CA GLU A 68 -2.25 -9.48 3.84
C GLU A 68 -1.34 -10.41 4.66
N ASN A 69 -1.01 -11.58 4.10
CA ASN A 69 -0.15 -12.55 4.78
C ASN A 69 1.27 -11.98 4.98
N LEU A 70 1.80 -11.33 3.94
CA LEU A 70 3.14 -10.75 3.98
C LEU A 70 3.25 -9.62 5.02
N LEU A 71 2.25 -8.75 5.13
CA LEU A 71 2.27 -7.69 6.15
C LEU A 71 2.03 -8.21 7.57
N LYS A 72 1.32 -9.33 7.75
CA LYS A 72 1.24 -10.01 9.03
C LYS A 72 2.60 -10.59 9.42
N GLU A 73 3.26 -11.27 8.50
CA GLU A 73 4.62 -11.78 8.68
C GLU A 73 5.62 -10.65 8.96
N THR A 74 5.51 -9.53 8.22
CA THR A 74 6.33 -8.33 8.48
C THR A 74 6.17 -7.85 9.91
N TRP A 75 4.96 -7.80 10.42
CA TRP A 75 4.71 -7.41 11.81
C TRP A 75 5.36 -8.35 12.80
N GLU A 76 5.24 -9.66 12.60
CA GLU A 76 5.83 -10.68 13.48
C GLU A 76 7.36 -10.64 13.49
N LEU A 77 7.98 -10.40 12.33
CA LEU A 77 9.43 -10.44 12.19
C LEU A 77 10.14 -9.17 12.63
N PHE A 78 9.54 -8.00 12.42
CA PHE A 78 10.23 -6.71 12.55
C PHE A 78 9.69 -5.83 13.67
N TYR A 79 8.51 -6.10 14.23
CA TYR A 79 7.93 -5.24 15.26
C TYR A 79 8.73 -5.31 16.56
N ASP A 80 9.12 -4.14 17.04
CA ASP A 80 9.74 -3.93 18.34
C ASP A 80 8.74 -3.34 19.34
N SER A 81 8.36 -4.12 20.33
CA SER A 81 7.38 -3.71 21.33
C SER A 81 7.89 -2.63 22.29
N GLU A 82 9.19 -2.51 22.45
CA GLU A 82 9.81 -1.50 23.32
C GLU A 82 9.71 -0.11 22.68
N ASN A 83 10.08 0.01 21.41
CA ASN A 83 10.04 1.26 20.66
C ASN A 83 8.70 1.48 19.94
N GLN A 84 7.84 0.46 19.87
CA GLN A 84 6.56 0.46 19.14
C GLN A 84 6.70 0.86 17.66
N LEU A 85 7.78 0.42 17.02
CA LEU A 85 8.12 0.65 15.61
C LEU A 85 8.68 -0.63 15.00
N LEU A 86 8.86 -0.65 13.68
CA LEU A 86 9.47 -1.78 12.99
C LEU A 86 10.97 -1.55 12.86
N GLN A 87 11.75 -2.57 13.24
CA GLN A 87 13.20 -2.60 13.06
C GLN A 87 13.55 -2.82 11.59
N LYS A 88 14.72 -2.37 11.16
CA LYS A 88 15.19 -2.55 9.80
C LYS A 88 15.52 -4.00 9.48
N ASN A 89 16.10 -4.70 10.43
CA ASN A 89 16.60 -6.06 10.28
C ASN A 89 15.81 -7.04 11.16
N ILE A 90 15.72 -8.28 10.72
CA ILE A 90 15.22 -9.37 11.56
C ILE A 90 16.18 -9.59 12.72
N LYS A 91 15.67 -9.71 13.94
CA LYS A 91 16.46 -10.12 15.11
C LYS A 91 16.94 -11.57 14.91
N ARG A 92 18.09 -11.76 14.24
CA ARG A 92 18.80 -13.02 14.29
C ARG A 92 19.79 -12.97 15.45
N THR A 93 19.71 -14.00 16.29
CA THR A 93 20.53 -14.23 17.48
C THR A 93 22.02 -14.00 17.23
N ASN A 94 22.66 -13.27 18.14
CA ASN A 94 24.06 -13.21 18.52
C ASN A 94 25.02 -12.27 17.78
N ASP A 95 24.79 -11.80 16.57
CA ASP A 95 25.82 -10.99 15.87
C ASP A 95 25.49 -9.49 15.71
N ILE A 96 24.26 -9.08 15.98
CA ILE A 96 23.83 -7.67 15.84
C ILE A 96 23.47 -7.11 17.22
N PHE A 97 24.32 -6.25 17.77
CA PHE A 97 24.10 -5.61 19.07
C PHE A 97 22.95 -4.59 19.06
N VAL A 98 22.66 -4.00 17.90
CA VAL A 98 21.60 -2.99 17.73
C VAL A 98 20.86 -3.24 16.42
N SER A 99 19.56 -3.44 16.48
CA SER A 99 18.69 -3.43 15.29
C SER A 99 18.24 -2.00 15.05
N PRO A 100 18.67 -1.32 13.98
CA PRO A 100 18.30 0.06 13.72
C PRO A 100 16.80 0.17 13.40
N ILE A 101 16.20 1.28 13.84
CA ILE A 101 14.84 1.68 13.50
C ILE A 101 14.94 2.95 12.68
N ASP A 102 14.59 2.86 11.39
CA ASP A 102 14.60 4.01 10.50
C ASP A 102 13.23 4.69 10.50
N VAL A 103 13.20 5.94 10.94
CA VAL A 103 12.01 6.82 10.90
C VAL A 103 12.18 7.96 9.92
N ILE A 104 13.41 8.22 9.46
CA ILE A 104 13.74 9.27 8.50
C ILE A 104 13.90 8.68 7.09
N ASP A 105 13.55 9.49 6.11
CA ASP A 105 13.76 9.15 4.71
C ASP A 105 15.22 9.44 4.32
N ASN A 106 15.81 8.50 3.60
CA ASN A 106 17.11 8.66 2.98
C ASN A 106 16.93 8.81 1.46
N ASN A 107 17.55 7.93 0.67
CA ASN A 107 17.42 7.91 -0.80
C ASN A 107 16.02 7.39 -1.25
N ILE A 108 15.33 6.68 -0.38
CA ILE A 108 13.99 6.13 -0.58
C ILE A 108 13.16 6.38 0.70
N PRO A 109 11.82 6.38 0.60
CA PRO A 109 10.95 6.42 1.76
C PRO A 109 11.27 5.30 2.76
N ASN A 110 11.24 5.59 4.06
CA ASN A 110 11.57 4.61 5.10
C ASN A 110 10.55 3.46 5.18
N GLY A 111 11.02 2.28 5.59
CA GLY A 111 10.20 1.06 5.65
C GLY A 111 8.98 1.18 6.56
N ASN A 112 9.11 1.85 7.70
CA ASN A 112 7.99 2.09 8.62
C ASN A 112 6.88 2.94 7.97
N GLY A 113 7.25 4.00 7.23
CA GLY A 113 6.29 4.82 6.49
C GLY A 113 5.56 4.02 5.43
N ILE A 114 6.28 3.21 4.63
CA ILE A 114 5.66 2.36 3.60
C ILE A 114 4.75 1.29 4.21
N PHE A 115 5.11 0.72 5.36
CA PHE A 115 4.24 -0.21 6.09
C PHE A 115 2.91 0.47 6.49
N LEU A 116 2.96 1.70 7.00
CA LEU A 116 1.76 2.48 7.33
C LEU A 116 0.87 2.70 6.11
N LEU A 117 1.46 3.05 4.96
CA LEU A 117 0.72 3.24 3.71
C LEU A 117 0.01 1.94 3.28
N ALA A 118 0.72 0.81 3.34
CA ALA A 118 0.17 -0.48 2.99
C ALA A 118 -0.97 -0.89 3.95
N CYS A 119 -0.80 -0.69 5.26
CA CYS A 119 -1.86 -0.91 6.25
C CYS A 119 -3.09 -0.03 5.99
N ASN A 120 -2.91 1.26 5.66
CA ASN A 120 -4.01 2.16 5.35
C ASN A 120 -4.80 1.68 4.12
N LYS A 121 -4.11 1.30 3.05
CA LYS A 121 -4.76 0.73 1.86
C LYS A 121 -5.50 -0.57 2.18
N LEU A 122 -4.90 -1.48 2.94
CA LEU A 122 -5.57 -2.72 3.36
C LEU A 122 -6.80 -2.45 4.24
N TYR A 123 -6.70 -1.53 5.20
CA TYR A 123 -7.86 -1.15 6.01
C TYR A 123 -9.01 -0.64 5.14
N ASN A 124 -8.72 0.22 4.16
CA ASN A 124 -9.73 0.73 3.23
C ASN A 124 -10.38 -0.37 2.37
N ILE A 125 -9.58 -1.36 1.94
CA ILE A 125 -10.06 -2.46 1.07
C ILE A 125 -10.87 -3.48 1.87
N THR A 126 -10.37 -3.87 3.06
CA THR A 126 -10.87 -5.03 3.82
C THR A 126 -11.80 -4.64 4.97
N ALA A 127 -11.70 -3.40 5.46
CA ALA A 127 -12.32 -2.93 6.72
C ALA A 127 -11.91 -3.75 7.96
N ASP A 128 -10.73 -4.43 7.92
CA ASP A 128 -10.19 -5.16 9.06
C ASP A 128 -9.54 -4.18 10.04
N GLU A 129 -10.15 -4.00 11.21
CA GLU A 129 -9.72 -3.08 12.28
C GLU A 129 -8.31 -3.41 12.83
N SER A 130 -7.81 -4.61 12.60
CA SER A 130 -6.44 -4.95 12.99
C SER A 130 -5.38 -4.12 12.28
N TRP A 131 -5.64 -3.71 11.03
CA TRP A 131 -4.76 -2.81 10.28
C TRP A 131 -4.81 -1.40 10.83
N LYS A 132 -6.00 -0.91 11.17
CA LYS A 132 -6.16 0.39 11.82
C LYS A 132 -5.43 0.45 13.17
N SER A 133 -5.55 -0.59 13.97
CA SER A 133 -4.85 -0.67 15.27
C SER A 133 -3.33 -0.54 15.10
N LYS A 134 -2.75 -1.15 14.05
CA LYS A 134 -1.32 -1.01 13.73
C LYS A 134 -0.97 0.42 13.29
N ILE A 135 -1.83 1.04 12.47
CA ILE A 135 -1.65 2.44 12.04
C ILE A 135 -1.63 3.36 13.25
N ASP A 136 -2.63 3.23 14.14
CA ASP A 136 -2.77 4.09 15.33
C ASP A 136 -1.58 3.92 16.29
N LEU A 137 -1.06 2.70 16.42
CA LEU A 137 0.10 2.40 17.27
C LEU A 137 1.37 3.04 16.72
N LEU A 138 1.72 2.74 15.47
CA LEU A 138 2.91 3.27 14.82
C LEU A 138 2.87 4.79 14.69
N SER A 139 1.71 5.38 14.36
CA SER A 139 1.56 6.83 14.22
C SER A 139 1.87 7.57 15.52
N ARG A 140 1.53 7.01 16.67
CA ARG A 140 1.88 7.59 17.97
C ARG A 140 3.38 7.64 18.18
N SER A 141 4.08 6.56 17.85
CA SER A 141 5.55 6.49 17.99
C SER A 141 6.26 7.41 17.00
N PHE A 142 5.78 7.47 15.75
CA PHE A 142 6.29 8.43 14.76
C PHE A 142 6.10 9.88 15.19
N HIS A 143 4.95 10.19 15.81
CA HIS A 143 4.67 11.56 16.27
C HIS A 143 5.70 12.06 17.27
N SER A 144 6.21 11.20 18.13
CA SER A 144 7.29 11.55 19.06
C SER A 144 8.60 11.93 18.36
N CYS A 145 8.85 11.39 17.16
CA CYS A 145 10.05 11.63 16.39
C CYS A 145 10.00 12.90 15.52
N ILE A 146 8.80 13.43 15.23
CA ILE A 146 8.59 14.55 14.29
C ILE A 146 9.33 15.81 14.72
N ASN A 147 9.25 16.19 16.00
CA ASN A 147 9.73 17.49 16.50
C ASN A 147 11.19 17.79 16.14
N ASN A 148 12.03 16.76 16.01
CA ASN A 148 13.45 16.92 15.72
C ASN A 148 13.82 16.55 14.27
N ASN A 149 12.91 15.92 13.50
CA ASN A 149 13.24 15.30 12.21
C ASN A 149 12.24 15.59 11.08
N TYR A 150 11.29 16.53 11.28
CA TYR A 150 10.19 16.75 10.31
C TYR A 150 10.66 16.95 8.86
N SER A 151 11.81 17.60 8.65
CA SER A 151 12.39 17.86 7.33
C SER A 151 12.96 16.60 6.64
N GLN A 152 13.00 15.48 7.34
CA GLN A 152 13.51 14.20 6.84
C GLN A 152 12.44 13.09 6.94
N MET A 153 11.18 13.43 7.23
CA MET A 153 10.09 12.47 7.42
C MET A 153 8.95 12.68 6.42
N PHE A 154 9.30 13.04 5.18
CA PHE A 154 8.30 13.37 4.15
C PHE A 154 7.37 12.21 3.81
N SER A 155 7.87 10.98 3.78
CA SER A 155 7.03 9.81 3.54
C SER A 155 5.97 9.65 4.62
N TYR A 156 6.35 9.79 5.89
CA TYR A 156 5.39 9.72 7.00
C TYR A 156 4.37 10.85 6.94
N LEU A 157 4.82 12.10 6.72
CA LEU A 157 3.92 13.25 6.61
C LEU A 157 2.92 13.11 5.45
N LYS A 158 3.39 12.63 4.29
CA LYS A 158 2.52 12.32 3.15
C LYS A 158 1.50 11.23 3.50
N ILE A 159 1.92 10.18 4.20
CA ILE A 159 1.03 9.08 4.59
C ILE A 159 0.01 9.54 5.61
N LEU A 160 0.41 10.37 6.57
CA LEU A 160 -0.50 10.97 7.54
C LEU A 160 -1.56 11.85 6.85
N ASP A 161 -1.17 12.62 5.84
CA ASP A 161 -2.11 13.40 5.02
C ASP A 161 -3.08 12.49 4.27
N ILE A 162 -2.59 11.43 3.61
CA ILE A 162 -3.44 10.42 2.94
C ILE A 162 -4.41 9.75 3.92
N TYR A 163 -3.97 9.44 5.13
CA TYR A 163 -4.82 8.82 6.16
C TYR A 163 -5.90 9.78 6.64
N ASN A 164 -5.56 11.03 6.90
CA ASN A 164 -6.49 12.06 7.36
C ASN A 164 -7.46 12.53 6.27
N ASN A 165 -7.01 12.53 5.01
CA ASN A 165 -7.80 12.91 3.83
C ASN A 165 -8.20 11.71 2.99
N ASN A 166 -8.50 10.60 3.63
CA ASN A 166 -8.74 9.31 2.99
C ASN A 166 -9.78 9.37 1.88
N ILE A 167 -9.35 9.03 0.66
CA ILE A 167 -10.18 8.95 -0.54
C ILE A 167 -10.22 7.50 -1.02
N THR A 168 -11.41 6.96 -1.20
CA THR A 168 -11.60 5.64 -1.80
C THR A 168 -12.50 5.71 -3.02
N PHE A 169 -12.13 4.98 -4.06
CA PHE A 169 -12.90 4.79 -5.27
C PHE A 169 -13.36 3.33 -5.33
N THR A 170 -14.64 3.07 -5.10
CA THR A 170 -15.20 1.72 -5.13
C THR A 170 -15.95 1.49 -6.42
N PHE A 171 -15.47 0.55 -7.22
CA PHE A 171 -16.07 0.14 -8.50
C PHE A 171 -16.96 -1.07 -8.26
N HIS A 172 -18.22 -0.96 -8.60
CA HIS A 172 -19.22 -2.03 -8.49
C HIS A 172 -19.59 -2.55 -9.87
N GLY A 173 -19.58 -3.88 -10.04
CA GLY A 173 -19.98 -4.55 -11.27
C GLY A 173 -18.84 -4.83 -12.25
N ASN A 174 -19.10 -4.72 -13.55
CA ASN A 174 -18.15 -5.08 -14.59
C ASN A 174 -17.08 -4.00 -14.75
N ILE A 175 -15.85 -4.34 -14.38
CA ILE A 175 -14.70 -3.43 -14.43
C ILE A 175 -14.35 -2.97 -15.84
N GLU A 176 -14.62 -3.79 -16.88
CA GLU A 176 -14.32 -3.44 -18.26
C GLU A 176 -15.19 -2.26 -18.73
N LYS A 177 -16.47 -2.25 -18.36
CA LYS A 177 -17.37 -1.14 -18.64
C LYS A 177 -16.97 0.14 -17.91
N LEU A 178 -16.41 0.02 -16.71
CA LEU A 178 -15.94 1.13 -15.88
C LEU A 178 -14.49 1.53 -16.17
N ASN A 179 -13.80 0.84 -17.10
CA ASN A 179 -12.37 1.01 -17.35
C ASN A 179 -11.99 2.45 -17.75
N LYS A 180 -12.84 3.15 -18.51
CA LYS A 180 -12.60 4.55 -18.88
C LYS A 180 -12.56 5.46 -17.65
N ILE A 181 -13.54 5.31 -16.75
CA ILE A 181 -13.60 6.07 -15.50
C ILE A 181 -12.38 5.73 -14.63
N LYS A 182 -12.10 4.44 -14.49
CA LYS A 182 -10.97 3.94 -13.72
C LYS A 182 -9.65 4.54 -14.19
N LYS A 183 -9.36 4.51 -15.49
CA LYS A 183 -8.13 5.07 -16.06
C LYS A 183 -7.96 6.56 -15.76
N GLU A 184 -9.01 7.36 -15.89
CA GLU A 184 -8.96 8.79 -15.57
C GLU A 184 -8.70 9.05 -14.09
N LEU A 185 -9.35 8.29 -13.20
CA LEU A 185 -9.13 8.39 -11.76
C LEU A 185 -7.72 7.94 -11.36
N PHE A 186 -7.20 6.87 -11.96
CA PHE A 186 -5.83 6.41 -11.73
C PHE A 186 -4.78 7.46 -12.11
N LYS A 187 -4.96 8.17 -13.22
CA LYS A 187 -4.02 9.22 -13.64
C LYS A 187 -3.87 10.32 -12.59
N LYS A 188 -4.94 10.66 -11.88
CA LYS A 188 -4.97 11.80 -10.96
C LYS A 188 -4.78 11.42 -9.50
N TYR A 189 -5.28 10.25 -9.08
CA TYR A 189 -5.49 9.96 -7.65
C TYR A 189 -4.78 8.70 -7.15
N PHE A 190 -4.07 7.94 -7.99
CA PHE A 190 -3.49 6.64 -7.62
C PHE A 190 -2.60 6.69 -6.38
N GLU A 191 -1.79 7.73 -6.24
CA GLU A 191 -0.86 7.84 -5.12
C GLU A 191 -1.52 8.23 -3.79
N ILE A 192 -2.66 8.91 -3.84
CA ILE A 192 -3.32 9.52 -2.68
C ILE A 192 -4.64 8.85 -2.30
N SER A 193 -5.02 7.79 -3.00
CA SER A 193 -6.30 7.13 -2.80
C SER A 193 -6.19 5.61 -2.81
N THR A 194 -7.29 4.94 -2.52
CA THR A 194 -7.42 3.48 -2.59
C THR A 194 -8.51 3.11 -3.59
N PHE A 195 -8.19 2.14 -4.48
CA PHE A 195 -9.11 1.63 -5.49
C PHE A 195 -9.65 0.26 -5.08
N ILE A 196 -10.96 0.15 -4.96
CA ILE A 196 -11.64 -1.04 -4.44
C ILE A 196 -12.56 -1.60 -5.52
N HIS A 197 -12.58 -2.92 -5.65
CA HIS A 197 -13.47 -3.62 -6.58
C HIS A 197 -14.48 -4.45 -5.80
N ARG A 198 -15.76 -4.32 -6.14
CA ARG A 198 -16.87 -5.07 -5.58
C ARG A 198 -17.69 -5.69 -6.71
N GLU A 199 -18.05 -6.94 -6.55
CA GLU A 199 -18.96 -7.59 -7.48
C GLU A 199 -20.36 -6.99 -7.33
N SER A 200 -21.05 -6.78 -8.44
CA SER A 200 -22.46 -6.40 -8.49
C SER A 200 -23.07 -7.06 -9.71
N ASN A 201 -24.24 -7.67 -9.54
CA ASN A 201 -24.92 -8.38 -10.62
C ASN A 201 -25.91 -7.48 -11.38
N ASP A 202 -26.31 -6.36 -10.78
CA ASP A 202 -27.43 -5.56 -11.29
C ASP A 202 -26.99 -4.30 -12.04
N GLU A 203 -25.95 -3.61 -11.55
CA GLU A 203 -25.56 -2.31 -12.10
C GLU A 203 -24.05 -2.08 -12.02
N ASP A 204 -23.54 -1.33 -13.02
CA ASP A 204 -22.16 -0.86 -13.05
C ASP A 204 -22.09 0.61 -12.60
N PHE A 205 -21.39 0.90 -11.51
CA PHE A 205 -21.28 2.25 -10.96
C PHE A 205 -20.01 2.42 -10.10
N VAL A 206 -19.66 3.65 -9.83
CA VAL A 206 -18.58 4.02 -8.91
C VAL A 206 -19.16 4.76 -7.70
N VAL A 207 -18.63 4.47 -6.52
CA VAL A 207 -18.87 5.24 -5.30
C VAL A 207 -17.54 5.87 -4.88
N ILE A 208 -17.56 7.16 -4.60
CA ILE A 208 -16.40 7.92 -4.12
C ILE A 208 -16.65 8.28 -2.67
N CYS A 209 -15.76 7.87 -1.79
CA CYS A 209 -15.83 8.27 -0.39
C CYS A 209 -14.62 9.12 -0.02
N LYS A 210 -14.84 10.22 0.69
CA LYS A 210 -13.83 11.04 1.35
C LYS A 210 -14.14 11.10 2.82
N ASN A 211 -13.22 10.65 3.66
CA ASN A 211 -13.37 10.65 5.12
C ASN A 211 -14.70 10.00 5.60
N LYS A 212 -15.05 8.84 5.01
CA LYS A 212 -16.28 8.06 5.28
C LYS A 212 -17.59 8.71 4.81
N VAL A 213 -17.54 9.88 4.18
CA VAL A 213 -18.70 10.46 3.51
C VAL A 213 -18.67 10.05 2.04
N CYS A 214 -19.71 9.34 1.61
CA CYS A 214 -19.75 8.71 0.29
C CYS A 214 -20.72 9.42 -0.65
N SER A 215 -20.41 9.38 -1.96
CA SER A 215 -21.32 9.82 -3.03
C SER A 215 -22.49 8.86 -3.19
N ASN A 216 -23.50 9.29 -3.93
CA ASN A 216 -24.45 8.40 -4.58
C ASN A 216 -23.75 7.52 -5.63
N LYS A 217 -24.49 6.59 -6.24
CA LYS A 217 -24.01 5.78 -7.37
C LYS A 217 -23.72 6.69 -8.58
N LEU A 218 -22.47 6.71 -9.05
CA LEU A 218 -22.02 7.49 -10.21
C LEU A 218 -21.82 6.53 -11.39
N LYS A 219 -22.59 6.71 -12.48
CA LYS A 219 -22.62 5.78 -13.62
C LYS A 219 -21.85 6.28 -14.85
N SER A 220 -21.43 7.55 -14.85
CA SER A 220 -20.70 8.15 -15.98
C SER A 220 -19.50 8.96 -15.50
N LEU A 221 -18.53 9.16 -16.42
CA LEU A 221 -17.36 10.00 -16.15
C LEU A 221 -17.75 11.44 -15.85
N GLU A 222 -18.83 11.94 -16.48
CA GLU A 222 -19.36 13.29 -16.24
C GLU A 222 -19.84 13.43 -14.79
N GLN A 223 -20.65 12.47 -14.30
CA GLN A 223 -21.12 12.46 -12.90
C GLN A 223 -19.96 12.40 -11.92
N VAL A 224 -18.94 11.60 -12.23
CA VAL A 224 -17.72 11.49 -11.41
C VAL A 224 -17.00 12.84 -11.35
N ASN A 225 -16.76 13.47 -12.49
CA ASN A 225 -16.07 14.77 -12.56
C ASN A 225 -16.85 15.86 -11.83
N ASN A 226 -18.17 15.93 -12.01
CA ASN A 226 -19.02 16.89 -11.32
C ASN A 226 -18.94 16.73 -9.81
N TYR A 227 -19.04 15.49 -9.30
CA TYR A 227 -18.91 15.22 -7.88
C TYR A 227 -17.54 15.60 -7.31
N LEU A 228 -16.45 15.27 -8.02
CA LEU A 228 -15.08 15.62 -7.60
C LEU A 228 -14.88 17.15 -7.54
N ASN A 229 -15.41 17.87 -8.53
CA ASN A 229 -15.33 19.34 -8.58
C ASN A 229 -16.13 19.98 -7.43
N GLU A 230 -17.36 19.53 -7.19
CA GLU A 230 -18.22 20.04 -6.11
C GLU A 230 -17.61 19.81 -4.72
N LYS A 231 -16.89 18.73 -4.53
CA LYS A 231 -16.27 18.35 -3.23
C LYS A 231 -14.83 18.84 -3.09
N SER A 232 -14.29 19.54 -4.09
CA SER A 232 -12.90 19.99 -4.12
C SER A 232 -11.92 18.85 -3.80
N ILE A 233 -12.10 17.72 -4.50
CA ILE A 233 -11.29 16.52 -4.39
C ILE A 233 -10.26 16.47 -5.53
#